data_09f9bff99a2cf3e009690e2754dd0591
#
_entry.id   09f9bff99a2cf3e009690e2754dd0591
#
_cell.length_a   1.000
_cell.length_b   1.000
_cell.length_c   1.000
_cell.angle_alpha   90.00
_cell.angle_beta   90.00
_cell.angle_gamma   90.00
#
_symmetry.space_group_name_H-M   'P 1'
#
loop_
_entity.id
_entity.type
_entity.pdbx_description
1 polymer ?
#
loop_
_entity_poly.entity_id
_entity_poly.type
_entity_poly.pdbx_seq_one_letter_code
_entity_poly.pdbx_strand_id
1 'polypeptide(L)'
;MIGAGPAGVYSSDIFLRQLKKLGEELGLGTKARIDLFEKLPVPFGLVRYGVAPDHPSIKFIASALEKTLDNPDIHLYCDVEFGKDVTLDDLLARYDAVLFATGAVKDKPLNLPGADLDGVYGAAKFVEWYDGYPTGAREWPLSAENVAVIGGGNVAMDVARELMRNADDLKAKTDIPDNVYEGIQGNKAKVLHLFIRRGVAQAKFSVQELREMEKLPGVQLIINEDDFELDDDTIEEAGKDKLTRQMVEELFTIREMAEDMEDDGDVDYEGNPADRKYYVHFNSAPTEILGKDGKVAGIRVEKTETGADGKMRRTGEFEDYPVEAVYHAIGYKPAEAPGITYDEKGAHLANANGDGRITTEAAGGDVRERLYATGWAKRGPVGLIGSTKSDALMIVTNMLEDLAKAVEGGRVAVDRDPESIDRLLAERGVKPIDFAGWKKVDAFERSEGAKEGREHKKVVEPDQMRELAHA
;
A
#
# COMPACT_ATOMS: atom_id res chain seq x y z
N MET A 1 -5.00 -19.83 -2.61
CA MET A 1 -4.37 -18.57 -2.13
C MET A 1 -5.43 -17.49 -2.04
N ILE A 2 -5.41 -16.65 -1.02
CA ILE A 2 -6.39 -15.57 -0.80
C ILE A 2 -5.69 -14.22 -0.95
N GLY A 3 -6.05 -13.48 -1.99
CA GLY A 3 -5.46 -12.21 -2.41
C GLY A 3 -4.55 -12.37 -3.63
N ALA A 4 -4.94 -11.74 -4.76
CA ALA A 4 -4.19 -11.72 -6.01
C ALA A 4 -3.27 -10.47 -6.16
N GLY A 5 -2.83 -9.92 -5.04
CA GLY A 5 -1.75 -8.93 -5.01
C GLY A 5 -0.37 -9.57 -5.21
N PRO A 6 0.72 -8.77 -5.17
CA PRO A 6 2.09 -9.28 -5.39
C PRO A 6 2.46 -10.49 -4.54
N ALA A 7 2.04 -10.49 -3.26
CA ALA A 7 2.37 -11.59 -2.34
C ALA A 7 1.74 -12.92 -2.78
N GLY A 8 0.48 -12.92 -3.18
CA GLY A 8 -0.21 -14.12 -3.68
C GLY A 8 0.38 -14.60 -4.99
N VAL A 9 0.57 -13.70 -5.96
CA VAL A 9 1.11 -14.05 -7.28
C VAL A 9 2.55 -14.57 -7.19
N TYR A 10 3.43 -13.91 -6.42
CA TYR A 10 4.80 -14.41 -6.21
C TYR A 10 4.82 -15.76 -5.49
N SER A 11 3.97 -15.95 -4.48
CA SER A 11 3.89 -17.23 -3.76
C SER A 11 3.45 -18.36 -4.70
N SER A 12 2.52 -18.08 -5.63
CA SER A 12 2.06 -19.05 -6.62
C SER A 12 3.19 -19.51 -7.55
N ASP A 13 3.92 -18.56 -8.16
CA ASP A 13 5.07 -18.85 -9.02
C ASP A 13 6.18 -19.61 -8.28
N ILE A 14 6.53 -19.13 -7.07
CA ILE A 14 7.59 -19.74 -6.27
C ILE A 14 7.19 -21.17 -5.85
N PHE A 15 5.92 -21.39 -5.48
CA PHE A 15 5.43 -22.72 -5.09
C PHE A 15 5.55 -23.71 -6.24
N LEU A 16 5.09 -23.38 -7.42
CA LEU A 16 5.18 -24.26 -8.59
C LEU A 16 6.62 -24.59 -8.97
N ARG A 17 7.51 -23.59 -8.95
CA ARG A 17 8.93 -23.79 -9.26
C ARG A 17 9.63 -24.65 -8.21
N GLN A 18 9.38 -24.42 -6.93
CA GLN A 18 10.00 -25.19 -5.85
C GLN A 18 9.47 -26.63 -5.80
N LEU A 19 8.16 -26.80 -5.98
CA LEU A 19 7.56 -28.13 -6.04
C LEU A 19 8.13 -28.95 -7.21
N LYS A 20 8.28 -28.35 -8.38
CA LYS A 20 8.90 -29.00 -9.55
C LYS A 20 10.34 -29.42 -9.24
N LYS A 21 11.14 -28.52 -8.68
CA LYS A 21 12.53 -28.82 -8.29
C LYS A 21 12.61 -29.98 -7.30
N LEU A 22 11.77 -29.97 -6.27
CA LEU A 22 11.69 -31.03 -5.28
C LEU A 22 11.31 -32.38 -5.92
N GLY A 23 10.35 -32.37 -6.85
CA GLY A 23 9.95 -33.54 -7.61
C GLY A 23 11.08 -34.12 -8.44
N GLU A 24 11.85 -33.28 -9.13
CA GLU A 24 13.02 -33.67 -9.92
C GLU A 24 14.11 -34.29 -9.02
N GLU A 25 14.40 -33.70 -7.85
CA GLU A 25 15.38 -34.19 -6.89
C GLU A 25 14.99 -35.57 -6.29
N LEU A 26 13.71 -35.81 -6.09
CA LEU A 26 13.19 -37.04 -5.51
C LEU A 26 12.81 -38.10 -6.57
N GLY A 27 12.91 -37.78 -7.86
CA GLY A 27 12.46 -38.65 -8.95
C GLY A 27 10.95 -38.89 -8.96
N LEU A 28 10.17 -37.92 -8.46
CA LEU A 28 8.72 -37.98 -8.35
C LEU A 28 8.06 -37.03 -9.36
N GLY A 29 6.96 -37.48 -9.99
CA GLY A 29 6.09 -36.63 -10.76
C GLY A 29 5.23 -35.77 -9.81
N THR A 30 5.54 -34.46 -9.70
CA THR A 30 4.77 -33.54 -8.88
C THR A 30 3.85 -32.69 -9.74
N LYS A 31 2.60 -32.53 -9.32
CA LYS A 31 1.64 -31.61 -9.92
C LYS A 31 0.96 -30.81 -8.81
N ALA A 32 0.72 -29.55 -9.03
CA ALA A 32 -0.13 -28.73 -8.19
C ALA A 32 -1.07 -27.91 -9.04
N ARG A 33 -2.24 -27.61 -8.49
CA ARG A 33 -3.16 -26.58 -8.95
C ARG A 33 -3.20 -25.50 -7.89
N ILE A 34 -3.09 -24.25 -8.31
CA ILE A 34 -3.22 -23.09 -7.45
C ILE A 34 -4.46 -22.31 -7.87
N ASP A 35 -5.42 -22.21 -6.98
CA ASP A 35 -6.56 -21.34 -7.14
C ASP A 35 -6.30 -20.06 -6.33
N LEU A 36 -6.33 -18.92 -7.02
CA LEU A 36 -5.99 -17.60 -6.51
C LEU A 36 -7.24 -16.72 -6.47
N PHE A 37 -7.77 -16.49 -5.26
CA PHE A 37 -9.00 -15.75 -5.03
C PHE A 37 -8.73 -14.28 -4.75
N GLU A 38 -9.49 -13.40 -5.40
CA GLU A 38 -9.42 -11.95 -5.24
C GLU A 38 -10.83 -11.37 -5.09
N LYS A 39 -11.04 -10.55 -4.06
CA LYS A 39 -12.33 -9.91 -3.81
C LYS A 39 -12.70 -8.85 -4.84
N LEU A 40 -11.69 -8.23 -5.48
CA LEU A 40 -11.90 -7.24 -6.51
C LEU A 40 -12.15 -7.90 -7.87
N PRO A 41 -12.85 -7.22 -8.80
CA PRO A 41 -13.05 -7.71 -10.16
C PRO A 41 -11.76 -7.91 -10.96
N VAL A 42 -10.64 -7.35 -10.48
CA VAL A 42 -9.36 -7.32 -11.17
C VAL A 42 -8.20 -7.62 -10.20
N PRO A 43 -7.09 -8.25 -10.67
CA PRO A 43 -5.96 -8.63 -9.83
C PRO A 43 -5.00 -7.45 -9.53
N PHE A 44 -3.87 -7.77 -8.90
CA PHE A 44 -2.69 -6.98 -8.59
C PHE A 44 -2.76 -6.16 -7.31
N GLY A 45 -3.91 -6.08 -6.63
CA GLY A 45 -4.02 -5.44 -5.30
C GLY A 45 -3.42 -4.04 -5.27
N LEU A 46 -2.52 -3.77 -4.30
CA LEU A 46 -1.92 -2.44 -4.12
C LEU A 46 -0.93 -2.02 -5.22
N VAL A 47 -0.47 -2.91 -6.11
CA VAL A 47 0.28 -2.46 -7.30
C VAL A 47 -0.63 -1.65 -8.22
N ARG A 48 -1.90 -2.03 -8.30
CA ARG A 48 -2.89 -1.32 -9.09
C ARG A 48 -3.58 -0.19 -8.32
N TYR A 49 -3.84 -0.39 -7.02
CA TYR A 49 -4.72 0.46 -6.20
C TYR A 49 -4.06 0.98 -4.91
N GLY A 50 -2.76 1.19 -4.93
CA GLY A 50 -2.03 1.68 -3.77
C GLY A 50 -0.67 2.27 -4.07
N VAL A 51 -0.14 2.03 -5.27
CA VAL A 51 1.02 2.74 -5.81
C VAL A 51 0.51 4.00 -6.48
N ALA A 52 1.03 5.15 -6.10
CA ALA A 52 0.59 6.44 -6.65
C ALA A 52 0.65 6.45 -8.19
N PRO A 53 -0.29 7.13 -8.86
CA PRO A 53 -0.40 7.13 -10.31
C PRO A 53 0.89 7.58 -11.02
N ASP A 54 1.62 8.48 -10.40
CA ASP A 54 2.85 9.07 -10.92
C ASP A 54 4.11 8.20 -10.74
N HIS A 55 3.95 6.94 -10.26
CA HIS A 55 5.00 5.93 -10.22
C HIS A 55 4.84 4.82 -11.29
N PRO A 56 4.86 5.14 -12.59
CA PRO A 56 4.63 4.16 -13.65
C PRO A 56 5.67 3.02 -13.65
N SER A 57 6.92 3.30 -13.26
CA SER A 57 7.98 2.29 -13.16
C SER A 57 7.68 1.21 -12.12
N ILE A 58 7.03 1.57 -11.00
CA ILE A 58 6.60 0.62 -9.96
C ILE A 58 5.36 -0.14 -10.44
N LYS A 59 4.40 0.55 -11.05
CA LYS A 59 3.20 -0.08 -11.65
C LYS A 59 3.57 -1.08 -12.76
N PHE A 60 4.68 -0.88 -13.45
CA PHE A 60 5.18 -1.81 -14.48
C PHE A 60 5.44 -3.24 -13.95
N ILE A 61 5.60 -3.40 -12.63
CA ILE A 61 5.67 -4.73 -11.98
C ILE A 61 4.42 -5.57 -12.29
N ALA A 62 3.26 -4.95 -12.53
CA ALA A 62 2.05 -5.64 -12.95
C ALA A 62 2.28 -6.52 -14.19
N SER A 63 3.09 -6.08 -15.16
CA SER A 63 3.42 -6.89 -16.35
C SER A 63 4.18 -8.18 -16.02
N ALA A 64 5.02 -8.18 -14.98
CA ALA A 64 5.70 -9.39 -14.53
C ALA A 64 4.75 -10.33 -13.76
N LEU A 65 3.84 -9.75 -12.97
CA LEU A 65 2.80 -10.52 -12.27
C LEU A 65 1.81 -11.14 -13.26
N GLU A 66 1.46 -10.42 -14.32
CA GLU A 66 0.58 -10.90 -15.38
C GLU A 66 1.15 -12.13 -16.09
N LYS A 67 2.46 -12.14 -16.40
CA LYS A 67 3.14 -13.31 -16.97
C LYS A 67 3.05 -14.54 -16.04
N THR A 68 3.04 -14.32 -14.74
CA THR A 68 2.85 -15.41 -13.78
C THR A 68 1.43 -15.96 -13.84
N LEU A 69 0.43 -15.09 -13.95
CA LEU A 69 -0.99 -15.49 -14.03
C LEU A 69 -1.33 -16.22 -15.34
N ASP A 70 -0.51 -16.09 -16.36
CA ASP A 70 -0.65 -16.84 -17.63
C ASP A 70 -0.24 -18.33 -17.52
N ASN A 71 0.25 -18.75 -16.36
CA ASN A 71 0.60 -20.14 -16.10
C ASN A 71 -0.66 -21.02 -15.98
N PRO A 72 -0.78 -22.14 -16.77
CA PRO A 72 -1.98 -22.98 -16.76
C PRO A 72 -2.27 -23.70 -15.43
N ASP A 73 -1.29 -23.78 -14.53
CA ASP A 73 -1.47 -24.35 -13.18
C ASP A 73 -1.94 -23.32 -12.15
N ILE A 74 -2.11 -22.04 -12.55
CA ILE A 74 -2.63 -20.95 -11.73
C ILE A 74 -4.00 -20.53 -12.27
N HIS A 75 -5.03 -20.70 -11.47
CA HIS A 75 -6.40 -20.33 -11.80
C HIS A 75 -6.81 -19.09 -11.01
N LEU A 76 -7.10 -18.02 -11.71
CA LEU A 76 -7.52 -16.75 -11.11
C LEU A 76 -9.04 -16.73 -10.92
N TYR A 77 -9.48 -16.33 -9.75
CA TYR A 77 -10.88 -16.15 -9.35
C TYR A 77 -11.05 -14.75 -8.75
N CYS A 78 -11.15 -13.72 -9.61
CA CYS A 78 -11.50 -12.37 -9.18
C CYS A 78 -13.02 -12.26 -8.95
N ASP A 79 -13.44 -11.22 -8.20
CA ASP A 79 -14.82 -10.99 -7.77
C ASP A 79 -15.33 -12.11 -6.84
N VAL A 80 -14.44 -12.73 -6.06
CA VAL A 80 -14.72 -13.78 -5.07
C VAL A 80 -14.15 -13.39 -3.71
N GLU A 81 -15.04 -13.09 -2.77
CA GLU A 81 -14.66 -12.59 -1.44
C GLU A 81 -14.59 -13.72 -0.41
N PHE A 82 -13.43 -13.88 0.22
CA PHE A 82 -13.27 -14.78 1.37
C PHE A 82 -14.09 -14.31 2.56
N GLY A 83 -14.83 -15.24 3.16
CA GLY A 83 -15.73 -14.97 4.28
C GLY A 83 -17.17 -14.65 3.85
N LYS A 84 -17.39 -14.40 2.56
CA LYS A 84 -18.71 -14.17 1.98
C LYS A 84 -19.04 -15.24 0.92
N ASP A 85 -18.26 -15.29 -0.15
CA ASP A 85 -18.50 -16.20 -1.28
C ASP A 85 -17.85 -17.57 -1.06
N VAL A 86 -16.71 -17.61 -0.37
CA VAL A 86 -16.02 -18.83 0.08
C VAL A 86 -15.62 -18.70 1.54
N THR A 87 -15.87 -19.73 2.34
CA THR A 87 -15.53 -19.80 3.76
C THR A 87 -14.22 -20.56 3.99
N LEU A 88 -13.66 -20.47 5.21
CA LEU A 88 -12.50 -21.25 5.58
C LEU A 88 -12.76 -22.75 5.48
N ASP A 89 -13.94 -23.22 5.90
CA ASP A 89 -14.32 -24.63 5.84
C ASP A 89 -14.43 -25.13 4.40
N ASP A 90 -14.98 -24.33 3.48
CA ASP A 90 -15.01 -24.63 2.05
C ASP A 90 -13.61 -24.86 1.49
N LEU A 91 -12.67 -24.00 1.88
CA LEU A 91 -11.28 -24.09 1.43
C LEU A 91 -10.57 -25.30 2.05
N LEU A 92 -10.73 -25.52 3.35
CA LEU A 92 -10.13 -26.66 4.03
C LEU A 92 -10.70 -28.01 3.56
N ALA A 93 -11.90 -28.03 3.03
CA ALA A 93 -12.48 -29.22 2.42
C ALA A 93 -11.89 -29.55 1.04
N ARG A 94 -11.31 -28.57 0.32
CA ARG A 94 -10.89 -28.68 -1.08
C ARG A 94 -9.40 -28.56 -1.34
N TYR A 95 -8.64 -27.96 -0.43
CA TYR A 95 -7.22 -27.63 -0.63
C TYR A 95 -6.34 -28.24 0.43
N ASP A 96 -5.16 -28.69 0.04
CA ASP A 96 -4.14 -29.20 0.94
C ASP A 96 -3.51 -28.12 1.82
N ALA A 97 -3.51 -26.87 1.36
CA ALA A 97 -3.07 -25.70 2.12
C ALA A 97 -3.78 -24.42 1.67
N VAL A 98 -3.94 -23.46 2.59
CA VAL A 98 -4.52 -22.13 2.34
C VAL A 98 -3.51 -21.08 2.79
N LEU A 99 -3.13 -20.18 1.86
CA LEU A 99 -2.22 -19.08 2.11
C LEU A 99 -2.95 -17.75 2.01
N PHE A 100 -2.91 -16.96 3.08
CA PHE A 100 -3.45 -15.61 3.14
C PHE A 100 -2.40 -14.59 2.70
N ALA A 101 -2.69 -13.90 1.60
CA ALA A 101 -1.89 -12.83 0.99
C ALA A 101 -2.72 -11.54 0.84
N THR A 102 -3.62 -11.29 1.79
CA THR A 102 -4.66 -10.25 1.75
C THR A 102 -4.16 -8.83 1.96
N GLY A 103 -2.87 -8.66 2.24
CA GLY A 103 -2.25 -7.36 2.41
C GLY A 103 -2.69 -6.62 3.67
N ALA A 104 -2.53 -5.30 3.66
CA ALA A 104 -3.01 -4.37 4.67
C ALA A 104 -3.55 -3.13 3.94
N VAL A 105 -4.84 -2.85 4.09
CA VAL A 105 -5.58 -1.90 3.25
C VAL A 105 -6.45 -0.92 4.04
N LYS A 106 -6.54 -1.06 5.37
CA LYS A 106 -7.32 -0.16 6.23
C LYS A 106 -6.38 0.77 6.98
N ASP A 107 -6.75 2.03 7.13
CA ASP A 107 -6.01 2.97 7.98
C ASP A 107 -5.97 2.52 9.43
N LYS A 108 -4.84 2.73 10.10
CA LYS A 108 -4.78 2.73 11.56
C LYS A 108 -5.53 3.94 12.09
N PRO A 109 -6.33 3.81 13.16
CA PRO A 109 -7.05 4.94 13.73
C PRO A 109 -6.07 6.03 14.22
N LEU A 110 -6.41 7.28 13.95
CA LEU A 110 -5.71 8.42 14.50
C LEU A 110 -6.25 8.65 15.92
N ASN A 111 -5.44 8.30 16.93
CA ASN A 111 -5.84 8.43 18.33
C ASN A 111 -5.44 9.80 18.89
N LEU A 112 -6.01 10.87 18.35
CA LEU A 112 -5.83 12.25 18.82
C LEU A 112 -7.19 12.89 19.08
N PRO A 113 -7.29 13.85 20.04
CA PRO A 113 -8.45 14.70 20.17
C PRO A 113 -8.77 15.37 18.83
N GLY A 114 -10.05 15.39 18.45
CA GLY A 114 -10.52 15.97 17.18
C GLY A 114 -10.34 15.09 15.94
N ALA A 115 -9.90 13.84 16.09
CA ALA A 115 -9.74 12.92 14.95
C ALA A 115 -11.07 12.53 14.26
N ASP A 116 -12.20 12.85 14.86
CA ASP A 116 -13.56 12.63 14.36
C ASP A 116 -14.19 13.86 13.68
N LEU A 117 -13.47 14.97 13.60
CA LEU A 117 -13.93 16.19 12.92
C LEU A 117 -14.06 15.98 11.40
N ASP A 118 -15.04 16.65 10.80
CA ASP A 118 -15.16 16.75 9.35
C ASP A 118 -13.94 17.47 8.77
N GLY A 119 -13.28 16.84 7.80
CA GLY A 119 -11.99 17.28 7.25
C GLY A 119 -10.80 16.43 7.71
N VAL A 120 -11.01 15.38 8.56
CA VAL A 120 -9.97 14.41 8.90
C VAL A 120 -10.13 13.15 8.04
N TYR A 121 -9.09 12.78 7.32
CA TYR A 121 -9.10 11.70 6.34
C TYR A 121 -7.96 10.71 6.58
N GLY A 122 -8.24 9.41 6.43
CA GLY A 122 -7.22 8.39 6.35
C GLY A 122 -6.58 8.33 4.97
N ALA A 123 -5.27 8.12 4.91
CA ALA A 123 -4.53 8.02 3.66
C ALA A 123 -5.02 6.89 2.76
N ALA A 124 -5.41 5.72 3.31
CA ALA A 124 -5.92 4.61 2.52
C ALA A 124 -7.15 5.01 1.69
N LYS A 125 -8.05 5.82 2.25
CA LYS A 125 -9.26 6.26 1.55
C LYS A 125 -8.97 7.26 0.44
N PHE A 126 -8.00 8.15 0.64
CA PHE A 126 -7.54 9.06 -0.40
C PHE A 126 -6.84 8.31 -1.53
N VAL A 127 -5.97 7.34 -1.18
CA VAL A 127 -5.31 6.44 -2.14
C VAL A 127 -6.34 5.63 -2.94
N GLU A 128 -7.35 5.03 -2.27
CA GLU A 128 -8.45 4.34 -2.95
C GLU A 128 -9.14 5.25 -3.98
N TRP A 129 -9.34 6.53 -3.65
CA TRP A 129 -9.95 7.48 -4.56
C TRP A 129 -9.06 7.80 -5.75
N TYR A 130 -7.82 8.26 -5.55
CA TYR A 130 -6.98 8.70 -6.66
C TYR A 130 -6.51 7.54 -7.55
N ASP A 131 -6.46 6.32 -7.02
CA ASP A 131 -6.15 5.13 -7.81
C ASP A 131 -7.39 4.48 -8.47
N GLY A 132 -8.59 5.06 -8.29
CA GLY A 132 -9.81 4.56 -8.90
C GLY A 132 -10.23 3.19 -8.37
N TYR A 133 -10.14 2.98 -7.05
CA TYR A 133 -10.53 1.71 -6.42
C TYR A 133 -12.02 1.40 -6.66
N PRO A 134 -12.38 0.17 -7.07
CA PRO A 134 -13.73 -0.16 -7.53
C PRO A 134 -14.85 0.14 -6.55
N THR A 135 -14.60 0.01 -5.25
CA THR A 135 -15.58 0.31 -4.19
C THR A 135 -15.24 1.57 -3.40
N GLY A 136 -14.27 2.37 -3.89
CA GLY A 136 -13.87 3.64 -3.30
C GLY A 136 -14.86 4.77 -3.61
N ALA A 137 -14.62 5.93 -3.01
CA ALA A 137 -15.35 7.16 -3.31
C ALA A 137 -15.19 7.55 -4.79
N ARG A 138 -16.19 8.17 -5.38
CA ARG A 138 -16.11 8.73 -6.75
C ARG A 138 -15.72 10.20 -6.74
N GLU A 139 -16.02 10.88 -5.66
CA GLU A 139 -15.69 12.27 -5.43
C GLU A 139 -14.85 12.39 -4.17
N TRP A 140 -13.98 13.39 -4.12
CA TRP A 140 -13.17 13.69 -2.94
C TRP A 140 -13.23 15.19 -2.62
N PRO A 141 -13.39 15.60 -1.36
CA PRO A 141 -13.49 17.01 -1.00
C PRO A 141 -12.10 17.68 -0.99
N LEU A 142 -11.76 18.38 -2.08
CA LEU A 142 -10.50 19.10 -2.26
C LEU A 142 -10.67 20.62 -2.17
N SER A 143 -11.56 21.08 -1.28
CA SER A 143 -11.88 22.51 -1.10
C SER A 143 -10.97 23.23 -0.09
N ALA A 144 -10.15 22.52 0.67
CA ALA A 144 -9.22 23.08 1.63
C ALA A 144 -8.06 23.80 0.92
N GLU A 145 -7.75 25.03 1.34
CA GLU A 145 -6.57 25.77 0.86
C GLU A 145 -5.32 25.43 1.66
N ASN A 146 -5.47 25.16 2.97
CA ASN A 146 -4.40 24.78 3.87
C ASN A 146 -4.61 23.35 4.35
N VAL A 147 -3.65 22.49 4.10
CA VAL A 147 -3.78 21.04 4.34
C VAL A 147 -2.63 20.54 5.19
N ALA A 148 -2.92 19.63 6.13
CA ALA A 148 -1.90 18.89 6.87
C ALA A 148 -1.86 17.41 6.46
N VAL A 149 -0.65 16.86 6.37
CA VAL A 149 -0.39 15.43 6.25
C VAL A 149 0.42 14.96 7.44
N ILE A 150 -0.03 13.90 8.11
CA ILE A 150 0.64 13.30 9.27
C ILE A 150 1.29 11.99 8.85
N GLY A 151 2.61 11.92 8.85
CA GLY A 151 3.33 10.69 8.55
C GLY A 151 4.75 10.93 8.04
N GLY A 152 5.63 9.94 8.17
CA GLY A 152 7.02 10.02 7.72
C GLY A 152 7.43 8.80 6.89
N GLY A 153 6.50 8.21 6.13
CA GLY A 153 6.75 7.09 5.20
C GLY A 153 6.30 7.43 3.79
N ASN A 154 6.60 6.57 2.81
CA ASN A 154 6.30 6.79 1.39
C ASN A 154 4.84 7.16 1.12
N VAL A 155 3.89 6.53 1.81
CA VAL A 155 2.45 6.87 1.64
C VAL A 155 2.13 8.32 2.03
N ALA A 156 2.80 8.87 3.05
CA ALA A 156 2.62 10.28 3.42
C ALA A 156 3.16 11.21 2.33
N MET A 157 4.31 10.83 1.74
CA MET A 157 4.91 11.54 0.61
C MET A 157 4.00 11.48 -0.63
N ASP A 158 3.48 10.29 -0.97
CA ASP A 158 2.52 10.11 -2.07
C ASP A 158 1.28 10.99 -1.89
N VAL A 159 0.64 10.93 -0.71
CA VAL A 159 -0.55 11.74 -0.39
C VAL A 159 -0.24 13.23 -0.53
N ALA A 160 0.87 13.70 0.01
CA ALA A 160 1.27 15.09 -0.04
C ALA A 160 1.56 15.53 -1.49
N ARG A 161 2.26 14.70 -2.25
CA ARG A 161 2.59 14.96 -3.65
C ARG A 161 1.33 15.02 -4.52
N GLU A 162 0.43 14.05 -4.40
CA GLU A 162 -0.81 14.01 -5.19
C GLU A 162 -1.75 15.20 -4.86
N LEU A 163 -1.75 15.70 -3.62
CA LEU A 163 -2.46 16.92 -3.24
C LEU A 163 -1.87 18.19 -3.86
N MET A 164 -0.60 18.17 -4.26
CA MET A 164 0.11 19.33 -4.81
C MET A 164 0.35 19.23 -6.33
N ARG A 165 -0.08 18.13 -6.97
CA ARG A 165 0.09 17.90 -8.41
C ARG A 165 -0.85 18.72 -9.27
N ASN A 166 -0.40 19.00 -10.50
CA ASN A 166 -1.22 19.55 -11.58
C ASN A 166 -2.04 18.42 -12.23
N ALA A 167 -3.34 18.65 -12.41
CA ALA A 167 -4.26 17.67 -12.98
C ALA A 167 -3.93 17.28 -14.43
N ASP A 168 -3.54 18.25 -15.26
CA ASP A 168 -3.23 18.02 -16.68
C ASP A 168 -1.94 17.20 -16.82
N ASP A 169 -0.94 17.44 -15.95
CA ASP A 169 0.30 16.67 -15.91
C ASP A 169 0.04 15.21 -15.50
N LEU A 170 -0.77 14.99 -14.47
CA LEU A 170 -1.20 13.65 -14.05
C LEU A 170 -1.96 12.94 -15.15
N LYS A 171 -2.94 13.61 -15.77
CA LYS A 171 -3.72 13.01 -16.86
C LYS A 171 -2.84 12.60 -18.02
N ALA A 172 -1.88 13.42 -18.41
CA ALA A 172 -1.01 13.16 -19.56
C ALA A 172 -0.05 11.96 -19.34
N LYS A 173 0.36 11.71 -18.09
CA LYS A 173 1.45 10.79 -17.76
C LYS A 173 1.03 9.52 -17.02
N THR A 174 -0.24 9.44 -16.60
CA THR A 174 -0.70 8.36 -15.70
C THR A 174 -1.99 7.69 -16.19
N ASP A 175 -2.42 6.68 -15.45
CA ASP A 175 -3.63 5.89 -15.70
C ASP A 175 -4.89 6.39 -14.98
N ILE A 176 -4.86 7.60 -14.38
CA ILE A 176 -5.98 8.12 -13.60
C ILE A 176 -7.29 8.15 -14.38
N PRO A 177 -8.43 7.80 -13.75
CA PRO A 177 -9.74 7.90 -14.36
C PRO A 177 -10.25 9.35 -14.41
N ASP A 178 -11.29 9.60 -15.19
CA ASP A 178 -11.84 10.96 -15.41
C ASP A 178 -12.30 11.64 -14.14
N ASN A 179 -12.97 10.91 -13.23
CA ASN A 179 -13.44 11.45 -11.95
C ASN A 179 -12.30 11.94 -11.05
N VAL A 180 -11.14 11.31 -11.11
CA VAL A 180 -9.93 11.74 -10.37
C VAL A 180 -9.34 12.98 -11.01
N TYR A 181 -9.22 13.00 -12.34
CA TYR A 181 -8.79 14.18 -13.08
C TYR A 181 -9.65 15.40 -12.77
N GLU A 182 -10.98 15.27 -12.86
CA GLU A 182 -11.95 16.35 -12.56
C GLU A 182 -11.81 16.81 -11.09
N GLY A 183 -11.64 15.86 -10.15
CA GLY A 183 -11.45 16.16 -8.73
C GLY A 183 -10.17 16.97 -8.48
N ILE A 184 -9.03 16.52 -9.03
CA ILE A 184 -7.74 17.22 -8.86
C ILE A 184 -7.75 18.58 -9.58
N GLN A 185 -8.46 18.70 -10.72
CA GLN A 185 -8.63 19.98 -11.40
C GLN A 185 -9.38 21.00 -10.52
N GLY A 186 -10.30 20.53 -9.66
CA GLY A 186 -11.01 21.34 -8.68
C GLY A 186 -10.26 21.61 -7.37
N ASN A 187 -9.07 21.03 -7.18
CA ASN A 187 -8.29 21.12 -5.95
C ASN A 187 -7.89 22.59 -5.63
N LYS A 188 -8.12 23.00 -4.37
CA LYS A 188 -7.84 24.35 -3.87
C LYS A 188 -6.59 24.45 -3.01
N ALA A 189 -5.91 23.33 -2.74
CA ALA A 189 -4.74 23.30 -1.88
C ALA A 189 -3.63 24.26 -2.40
N LYS A 190 -3.23 25.18 -1.54
CA LYS A 190 -2.15 26.16 -1.76
C LYS A 190 -0.98 25.95 -0.82
N VAL A 191 -1.28 25.55 0.42
CA VAL A 191 -0.28 25.33 1.46
C VAL A 191 -0.47 23.94 2.01
N LEU A 192 0.60 23.16 2.00
CA LEU A 192 0.64 21.83 2.59
C LEU A 192 1.72 21.77 3.67
N HIS A 193 1.35 21.24 4.84
CA HIS A 193 2.26 20.95 5.94
C HIS A 193 2.38 19.44 6.12
N LEU A 194 3.57 18.87 5.93
CA LEU A 194 3.87 17.47 6.25
C LEU A 194 4.54 17.39 7.63
N PHE A 195 3.88 16.76 8.59
CA PHE A 195 4.39 16.60 9.96
C PHE A 195 5.00 15.22 10.19
N ILE A 196 6.28 15.19 10.52
CA ILE A 196 7.09 14.01 10.78
C ILE A 196 7.58 14.08 12.23
N ARG A 197 7.09 13.16 13.07
CA ARG A 197 7.33 13.17 14.53
C ARG A 197 8.76 12.85 14.97
N ARG A 198 9.64 12.52 14.05
CA ARG A 198 11.05 12.18 14.30
C ARG A 198 11.96 13.03 13.43
N GLY A 199 13.24 13.04 13.78
CA GLY A 199 14.25 13.73 12.99
C GLY A 199 14.53 13.11 11.63
N VAL A 200 15.33 13.77 10.87
CA VAL A 200 15.73 13.43 9.49
C VAL A 200 16.30 12.02 9.38
N ALA A 201 17.19 11.62 10.29
CA ALA A 201 17.82 10.29 10.27
C ALA A 201 16.84 9.13 10.49
N GLN A 202 15.66 9.38 11.05
CA GLN A 202 14.63 8.37 11.29
C GLN A 202 13.47 8.44 10.29
N ALA A 203 13.58 9.25 9.24
CA ALA A 203 12.63 9.29 8.14
C ALA A 203 12.54 7.92 7.47
N LYS A 204 11.32 7.51 7.09
CA LYS A 204 11.05 6.17 6.52
C LYS A 204 10.68 6.20 5.05
N PHE A 205 10.64 7.37 4.46
CA PHE A 205 10.49 7.52 3.02
C PHE A 205 11.84 7.34 2.31
N SER A 206 11.82 7.05 1.04
CA SER A 206 13.03 6.89 0.23
C SER A 206 13.55 8.25 -0.26
N VAL A 207 14.84 8.31 -0.58
CA VAL A 207 15.44 9.49 -1.24
C VAL A 207 14.74 9.83 -2.56
N GLN A 208 14.24 8.80 -3.26
CA GLN A 208 13.47 8.96 -4.51
C GLN A 208 12.21 9.81 -4.28
N GLU A 209 11.44 9.50 -3.22
CA GLU A 209 10.23 10.26 -2.87
C GLU A 209 10.56 11.73 -2.58
N LEU A 210 11.65 11.99 -1.89
CA LEU A 210 12.10 13.35 -1.60
C LEU A 210 12.40 14.14 -2.89
N ARG A 211 13.15 13.52 -3.82
CA ARG A 211 13.46 14.12 -5.13
C ARG A 211 12.24 14.38 -6.00
N GLU A 212 11.22 13.55 -5.88
CA GLU A 212 9.98 13.73 -6.62
C GLU A 212 9.14 14.88 -6.07
N MET A 213 9.20 15.12 -4.75
CA MET A 213 8.58 16.28 -4.13
C MET A 213 9.25 17.59 -4.51
N GLU A 214 10.58 17.61 -4.47
CA GLU A 214 11.38 18.78 -4.86
C GLU A 214 11.01 19.25 -6.28
N LYS A 215 10.76 18.31 -7.19
CA LYS A 215 10.52 18.59 -8.62
C LYS A 215 9.05 18.85 -8.99
N LEU A 216 8.21 19.18 -8.03
CA LEU A 216 6.82 19.51 -8.31
C LEU A 216 6.71 20.88 -8.99
N PRO A 217 6.21 20.95 -10.24
CA PRO A 217 6.08 22.23 -10.95
C PRO A 217 5.10 23.18 -10.24
N GLY A 218 5.50 24.44 -10.08
CA GLY A 218 4.71 25.48 -9.43
C GLY A 218 4.56 25.32 -7.92
N VAL A 219 5.40 24.48 -7.28
CA VAL A 219 5.39 24.23 -5.84
C VAL A 219 6.76 24.56 -5.24
N GLN A 220 6.79 25.48 -4.29
CA GLN A 220 7.98 25.78 -3.50
C GLN A 220 8.06 24.78 -2.33
N LEU A 221 9.13 23.97 -2.28
CA LEU A 221 9.43 23.09 -1.15
C LEU A 221 10.20 23.89 -0.09
N ILE A 222 9.71 23.85 1.15
CA ILE A 222 10.25 24.61 2.28
C ILE A 222 10.56 23.64 3.42
N ILE A 223 11.81 23.67 3.90
CA ILE A 223 12.26 22.94 5.08
C ILE A 223 12.96 23.96 5.99
N ASN A 224 12.38 24.20 7.17
CA ASN A 224 12.89 25.24 8.07
C ASN A 224 14.25 24.86 8.67
N GLU A 225 15.04 25.86 8.99
CA GLU A 225 16.38 25.69 9.60
C GLU A 225 16.33 24.90 10.92
N ASP A 226 15.37 25.23 11.78
CA ASP A 226 15.14 24.56 13.07
C ASP A 226 14.83 23.06 12.94
N ASP A 227 14.32 22.63 11.78
CA ASP A 227 14.03 21.22 11.48
C ASP A 227 15.29 20.42 11.11
N PHE A 228 16.40 21.12 10.87
CA PHE A 228 17.70 20.58 10.43
C PHE A 228 18.77 20.55 11.50
N GLU A 229 18.50 20.93 12.73
CA GLU A 229 19.47 20.75 13.80
C GLU A 229 19.78 19.26 13.97
N LEU A 230 20.82 18.82 13.25
CA LEU A 230 21.36 17.47 13.39
C LEU A 230 22.28 17.49 14.60
N ASP A 231 21.86 16.83 15.66
CA ASP A 231 22.77 16.54 16.77
C ASP A 231 23.87 15.56 16.35
N ASP A 232 24.95 15.52 17.14
CA ASP A 232 26.12 14.66 16.86
C ASP A 232 25.70 13.18 16.75
N ASP A 233 24.70 12.75 17.49
CA ASP A 233 24.18 11.38 17.49
C ASP A 233 23.44 11.06 16.17
N THR A 234 22.68 12.00 15.64
CA THR A 234 22.01 11.90 14.34
C THR A 234 23.04 11.80 13.21
N ILE A 235 24.11 12.60 13.26
CA ILE A 235 25.22 12.53 12.30
C ILE A 235 25.92 11.17 12.38
N GLU A 236 26.16 10.65 13.59
CA GLU A 236 26.77 9.34 13.79
C GLU A 236 25.87 8.21 13.26
N GLU A 237 24.57 8.26 13.51
CA GLU A 237 23.60 7.28 13.00
C GLU A 237 23.53 7.30 11.46
N ALA A 238 23.47 8.48 10.85
CA ALA A 238 23.55 8.67 9.40
C ALA A 238 24.87 8.13 8.81
N GLY A 239 25.97 8.18 9.58
CA GLY A 239 27.24 7.59 9.18
C GLY A 239 27.26 6.08 9.10
N LYS A 240 26.38 5.38 9.84
CA LYS A 240 26.32 3.91 9.93
C LYS A 240 25.52 3.27 8.80
N ASP A 241 24.52 3.97 8.27
CA ASP A 241 23.64 3.47 7.19
C ASP A 241 23.73 4.32 5.93
N LYS A 242 24.01 3.66 4.81
CA LYS A 242 24.18 4.35 3.52
C LYS A 242 22.91 5.08 3.07
N LEU A 243 21.73 4.50 3.29
CA LEU A 243 20.45 5.09 2.84
C LEU A 243 20.11 6.33 3.68
N THR A 244 20.31 6.24 4.99
CA THR A 244 20.13 7.38 5.91
C THR A 244 21.06 8.53 5.55
N ARG A 245 22.33 8.24 5.25
CA ARG A 245 23.29 9.26 4.81
C ARG A 245 22.85 9.93 3.51
N GLN A 246 22.44 9.16 2.51
CA GLN A 246 21.96 9.72 1.26
C GLN A 246 20.72 10.61 1.45
N MET A 247 19.85 10.25 2.38
CA MET A 247 18.68 11.05 2.75
C MET A 247 19.09 12.40 3.34
N VAL A 248 20.01 12.37 4.30
CA VAL A 248 20.53 13.59 4.94
C VAL A 248 21.23 14.48 3.91
N GLU A 249 22.11 13.91 3.08
CA GLU A 249 22.81 14.64 2.01
C GLU A 249 21.84 15.32 1.05
N GLU A 250 20.77 14.63 0.63
CA GLU A 250 19.75 15.20 -0.26
C GLU A 250 18.98 16.35 0.39
N LEU A 251 18.59 16.20 1.65
CA LEU A 251 17.91 17.26 2.39
C LEU A 251 18.78 18.51 2.55
N PHE A 252 20.07 18.35 2.79
CA PHE A 252 21.01 19.49 2.79
C PHE A 252 21.10 20.17 1.43
N THR A 253 21.14 19.38 0.35
CA THR A 253 21.16 19.93 -1.01
C THR A 253 19.90 20.76 -1.29
N ILE A 254 18.73 20.24 -0.93
CA ILE A 254 17.45 20.95 -1.10
C ILE A 254 17.45 22.26 -0.30
N ARG A 255 17.98 22.23 0.93
CA ARG A 255 18.07 23.43 1.76
C ARG A 255 18.99 24.49 1.13
N GLU A 256 20.23 24.11 0.73
CA GLU A 256 21.17 25.02 0.09
C GLU A 256 20.56 25.68 -1.16
N MET A 257 19.82 24.91 -1.96
CA MET A 257 19.12 25.44 -3.14
C MET A 257 18.00 26.40 -2.75
N ALA A 258 17.24 26.10 -1.68
CA ALA A 258 16.20 27.00 -1.21
C ALA A 258 16.76 28.32 -0.69
N GLU A 259 17.91 28.32 0.00
CA GLU A 259 18.63 29.51 0.45
C GLU A 259 19.10 30.37 -0.75
N ASP A 260 19.64 29.75 -1.80
CA ASP A 260 20.06 30.44 -3.02
C ASP A 260 18.90 31.10 -3.78
N MET A 261 17.68 30.58 -3.62
CA MET A 261 16.44 31.06 -4.24
C MET A 261 15.67 32.09 -3.39
N GLU A 262 16.06 32.37 -2.16
CA GLU A 262 15.35 33.31 -1.26
C GLU A 262 15.17 34.70 -1.87
N ASP A 263 16.12 35.18 -2.66
CA ASP A 263 16.07 36.47 -3.33
C ASP A 263 15.13 36.51 -4.56
N ASP A 264 14.74 35.34 -5.10
CA ASP A 264 13.91 35.22 -6.32
C ASP A 264 12.39 35.19 -6.05
N GLY A 265 11.99 35.17 -4.77
CA GLY A 265 10.59 35.10 -4.34
C GLY A 265 10.05 33.67 -4.31
N ASP A 266 8.72 33.52 -4.44
CA ASP A 266 8.07 32.21 -4.44
C ASP A 266 8.31 31.51 -5.79
N VAL A 267 9.29 30.60 -5.86
CA VAL A 267 9.66 29.86 -7.08
C VAL A 267 9.72 28.35 -6.80
N ASP A 268 9.50 27.56 -7.85
CA ASP A 268 9.73 26.12 -7.81
C ASP A 268 11.22 25.77 -8.04
N TYR A 269 11.54 24.49 -8.01
CA TYR A 269 12.88 23.96 -8.19
C TYR A 269 13.59 24.43 -9.50
N GLU A 270 12.83 24.71 -10.55
CA GLU A 270 13.37 25.17 -11.83
C GLU A 270 13.45 26.70 -11.93
N GLY A 271 13.08 27.43 -10.85
CA GLY A 271 13.03 28.88 -10.81
C GLY A 271 11.78 29.48 -11.49
N ASN A 272 10.74 28.66 -11.75
CA ASN A 272 9.47 29.16 -12.26
C ASN A 272 8.61 29.69 -11.10
N PRO A 273 7.70 30.65 -11.33
CA PRO A 273 6.80 31.12 -10.29
C PRO A 273 6.00 29.99 -9.65
N ALA A 274 6.03 29.90 -8.31
CA ALA A 274 5.27 28.95 -7.53
C ALA A 274 4.05 29.66 -6.91
N ASP A 275 2.88 29.03 -7.05
CA ASP A 275 1.63 29.48 -6.43
C ASP A 275 1.20 28.58 -5.25
N ARG A 276 2.00 27.57 -4.94
CA ARG A 276 1.79 26.60 -3.87
C ARG A 276 3.05 26.45 -3.01
N LYS A 277 2.86 26.17 -1.73
CA LYS A 277 3.93 25.98 -0.76
C LYS A 277 3.79 24.61 -0.08
N TYR A 278 4.91 23.90 0.01
CA TYR A 278 4.99 22.61 0.66
C TYR A 278 6.02 22.64 1.78
N TYR A 279 5.55 22.65 3.03
CA TYR A 279 6.38 22.64 4.23
C TYR A 279 6.60 21.21 4.72
N VAL A 280 7.84 20.84 4.98
CA VAL A 280 8.20 19.58 5.67
C VAL A 280 8.71 19.91 7.06
N HIS A 281 8.01 19.42 8.08
CA HIS A 281 8.36 19.62 9.49
C HIS A 281 8.87 18.31 10.09
N PHE A 282 10.15 18.25 10.39
CA PHE A 282 10.73 17.18 11.19
C PHE A 282 10.56 17.48 12.68
N ASN A 283 10.80 16.47 13.53
CA ASN A 283 10.66 16.59 14.98
C ASN A 283 9.32 17.22 15.43
N SER A 284 8.27 16.98 14.69
CA SER A 284 6.96 17.62 14.82
C SER A 284 5.86 16.59 15.01
N ALA A 285 5.39 16.41 16.26
CA ALA A 285 4.40 15.41 16.63
C ALA A 285 3.02 16.03 16.81
N PRO A 286 2.03 15.75 15.93
CA PRO A 286 0.66 16.20 16.16
C PRO A 286 0.10 15.68 17.47
N THR A 287 -0.60 16.54 18.22
CA THR A 287 -1.18 16.24 19.53
C THR A 287 -2.69 16.43 19.59
N GLU A 288 -3.24 17.31 18.75
CA GLU A 288 -4.66 17.62 18.71
C GLU A 288 -5.05 18.18 17.34
N ILE A 289 -6.23 17.82 16.85
CA ILE A 289 -6.87 18.47 15.72
C ILE A 289 -7.83 19.50 16.27
N LEU A 290 -7.60 20.76 15.94
CA LEU A 290 -8.40 21.88 16.43
C LEU A 290 -9.67 22.02 15.58
N GLY A 291 -10.82 22.10 16.25
CA GLY A 291 -12.11 22.14 15.58
C GLY A 291 -12.85 23.47 15.76
N LYS A 292 -13.64 23.83 14.75
CA LYS A 292 -14.64 24.89 14.82
C LYS A 292 -15.89 24.43 14.08
N ASP A 293 -17.03 24.53 14.73
CA ASP A 293 -18.34 24.16 14.16
C ASP A 293 -18.38 22.73 13.59
N GLY A 294 -17.67 21.78 14.24
CA GLY A 294 -17.60 20.38 13.85
C GLY A 294 -16.63 20.07 12.70
N LYS A 295 -15.88 21.06 12.22
CA LYS A 295 -14.90 20.93 11.13
C LYS A 295 -13.49 21.22 11.61
N VAL A 296 -12.51 20.71 10.87
CA VAL A 296 -11.09 21.04 11.06
C VAL A 296 -10.89 22.55 10.87
N ALA A 297 -10.18 23.17 11.81
CA ALA A 297 -9.79 24.58 11.75
C ALA A 297 -8.30 24.80 12.06
N GLY A 298 -7.59 23.74 12.44
CA GLY A 298 -6.16 23.77 12.71
C GLY A 298 -5.64 22.44 13.24
N ILE A 299 -4.34 22.38 13.43
CA ILE A 299 -3.65 21.26 14.04
C ILE A 299 -2.63 21.77 15.05
N ARG A 300 -2.61 21.20 16.26
CA ARG A 300 -1.61 21.46 17.28
C ARG A 300 -0.52 20.43 17.20
N VAL A 301 0.71 20.90 17.14
CA VAL A 301 1.92 20.09 17.02
C VAL A 301 2.83 20.38 18.19
N GLU A 302 3.45 19.35 18.76
CA GLU A 302 4.47 19.48 19.81
C GLU A 302 5.84 19.20 19.20
N LYS A 303 6.81 20.04 19.46
CA LYS A 303 8.21 19.78 19.11
C LYS A 303 8.73 18.55 19.84
N THR A 304 9.52 17.75 19.15
CA THR A 304 10.12 16.53 19.69
C THR A 304 11.62 16.53 19.46
N GLU A 305 12.32 15.75 20.26
CA GLU A 305 13.75 15.50 20.15
C GLU A 305 13.98 14.00 20.00
N THR A 306 15.01 13.61 19.28
CA THR A 306 15.46 12.21 19.25
C THR A 306 16.67 12.09 20.17
N GLY A 307 16.53 11.34 21.27
CA GLY A 307 17.65 11.13 22.19
C GLY A 307 18.70 10.17 21.63
N ALA A 308 19.88 10.14 22.22
CA ALA A 308 20.99 9.24 21.88
C ALA A 308 20.61 7.74 21.86
N ASP A 309 19.51 7.37 22.52
CA ASP A 309 18.95 6.02 22.51
C ASP A 309 17.98 5.78 21.32
N GLY A 310 17.89 6.71 20.36
CA GLY A 310 16.98 6.68 19.22
C GLY A 310 15.50 6.85 19.58
N LYS A 311 15.18 7.18 20.84
CA LYS A 311 13.80 7.36 21.29
C LYS A 311 13.36 8.81 21.18
N MET A 312 12.18 9.00 20.65
CA MET A 312 11.54 10.30 20.61
C MET A 312 11.16 10.76 22.03
N ARG A 313 11.45 12.00 22.33
CA ARG A 313 11.06 12.72 23.56
C ARG A 313 10.24 13.95 23.19
N ARG A 314 9.31 14.31 24.02
CA ARG A 314 8.50 15.51 23.89
C ARG A 314 9.14 16.66 24.64
N THR A 315 9.16 17.87 24.04
CA THR A 315 9.79 19.07 24.65
C THR A 315 8.84 19.87 25.51
N GLY A 316 7.52 19.76 25.28
CA GLY A 316 6.51 20.62 25.89
C GLY A 316 6.30 21.95 25.15
N GLU A 317 6.94 22.13 23.98
CA GLU A 317 6.74 23.28 23.12
C GLU A 317 5.71 22.96 22.05
N PHE A 318 4.68 23.83 21.93
CA PHE A 318 3.55 23.62 21.03
C PHE A 318 3.42 24.76 20.04
N GLU A 319 2.99 24.39 18.83
CA GLU A 319 2.66 25.33 17.77
C GLU A 319 1.33 24.91 17.13
N ASP A 320 0.49 25.89 16.81
CA ASP A 320 -0.81 25.72 16.16
C ASP A 320 -0.71 26.18 14.70
N TYR A 321 -1.06 25.28 13.77
CA TYR A 321 -1.11 25.57 12.35
C TYR A 321 -2.55 25.65 11.88
N PRO A 322 -2.97 26.74 11.19
CA PRO A 322 -4.30 26.84 10.63
C PRO A 322 -4.40 25.95 9.40
N VAL A 323 -5.20 24.89 9.47
CA VAL A 323 -5.47 23.98 8.37
C VAL A 323 -6.96 23.63 8.32
N GLU A 324 -7.47 23.30 7.15
CA GLU A 324 -8.89 22.99 6.90
C GLU A 324 -9.12 21.52 6.61
N ALA A 325 -8.05 20.77 6.31
CA ALA A 325 -8.07 19.33 6.15
C ALA A 325 -6.81 18.67 6.73
N VAL A 326 -6.96 17.47 7.28
CA VAL A 326 -5.88 16.66 7.84
C VAL A 326 -5.93 15.25 7.25
N TYR A 327 -4.84 14.83 6.63
CA TYR A 327 -4.65 13.47 6.14
C TYR A 327 -3.68 12.71 7.05
N HIS A 328 -4.04 11.51 7.51
CA HIS A 328 -3.13 10.72 8.33
C HIS A 328 -2.64 9.46 7.62
N ALA A 329 -1.33 9.36 7.43
CA ALA A 329 -0.61 8.25 6.81
C ALA A 329 0.29 7.55 7.85
N ILE A 330 -0.31 7.11 8.96
CA ILE A 330 0.39 6.53 10.12
C ILE A 330 0.51 5.00 10.07
N GLY A 331 0.19 4.44 8.92
CA GLY A 331 0.28 3.01 8.58
C GLY A 331 -1.08 2.34 8.44
N TYR A 332 -1.04 1.15 7.85
CA TYR A 332 -2.23 0.34 7.56
C TYR A 332 -2.36 -0.84 8.52
N LYS A 333 -3.52 -1.47 8.50
CA LYS A 333 -3.82 -2.76 9.11
C LYS A 333 -4.55 -3.66 8.10
N PRO A 334 -4.46 -5.00 8.24
CA PRO A 334 -5.17 -5.92 7.37
C PRO A 334 -6.68 -5.77 7.50
N ALA A 335 -7.39 -6.15 6.43
CA ALA A 335 -8.83 -6.35 6.52
C ALA A 335 -9.13 -7.59 7.36
N GLU A 336 -10.30 -7.64 7.97
CA GLU A 336 -10.73 -8.81 8.74
C GLU A 336 -10.93 -10.02 7.83
N ALA A 337 -10.41 -11.17 8.26
CA ALA A 337 -10.59 -12.47 7.64
C ALA A 337 -11.34 -13.38 8.62
N PRO A 338 -12.63 -13.70 8.39
CA PRO A 338 -13.44 -14.49 9.30
C PRO A 338 -12.80 -15.85 9.63
N GLY A 339 -12.75 -16.18 10.92
CA GLY A 339 -12.17 -17.44 11.39
C GLY A 339 -10.64 -17.47 11.44
N ILE A 340 -9.96 -16.36 11.18
CA ILE A 340 -8.50 -16.25 11.26
C ILE A 340 -8.10 -15.40 12.47
N THR A 341 -7.07 -15.84 13.18
CA THR A 341 -6.53 -15.18 14.37
C THR A 341 -5.59 -14.02 13.96
N TYR A 342 -5.66 -12.92 14.70
CA TYR A 342 -4.76 -11.77 14.54
C TYR A 342 -3.84 -11.65 15.75
N ASP A 343 -2.74 -10.91 15.61
CA ASP A 343 -1.89 -10.51 16.71
C ASP A 343 -2.67 -9.63 17.72
N GLU A 344 -2.14 -9.43 18.91
CA GLU A 344 -2.81 -8.68 19.99
C GLU A 344 -3.21 -7.25 19.61
N LYS A 345 -2.50 -6.66 18.65
CA LYS A 345 -2.75 -5.30 18.16
C LYS A 345 -3.64 -5.25 16.92
N GLY A 346 -4.05 -6.41 16.37
CA GLY A 346 -4.76 -6.48 15.12
C GLY A 346 -3.95 -5.93 13.93
N ALA A 347 -2.61 -5.96 14.03
CA ALA A 347 -1.71 -5.37 13.03
C ALA A 347 -1.37 -6.34 11.90
N HIS A 348 -1.47 -7.65 12.12
CA HIS A 348 -1.24 -8.71 11.15
C HIS A 348 -1.89 -10.02 11.61
N LEU A 349 -1.92 -11.03 10.74
CA LEU A 349 -2.38 -12.37 11.09
C LEU A 349 -1.40 -13.02 12.09
N ALA A 350 -1.93 -13.71 13.11
CA ALA A 350 -1.14 -14.31 14.16
C ALA A 350 -0.21 -15.40 13.60
N ASN A 351 1.09 -15.18 13.74
CA ASN A 351 2.15 -16.08 13.34
C ASN A 351 3.35 -15.89 14.27
N ALA A 352 3.32 -16.50 15.44
CA ALA A 352 4.19 -16.23 16.58
C ALA A 352 5.69 -16.26 16.29
N ASN A 353 6.12 -17.13 15.37
CA ASN A 353 7.53 -17.30 15.03
C ASN A 353 7.96 -16.47 13.80
N GLY A 354 7.06 -15.68 13.21
CA GLY A 354 7.32 -14.95 11.96
C GLY A 354 7.52 -15.85 10.73
N ASP A 355 7.29 -17.17 10.89
CA ASP A 355 7.48 -18.19 9.86
C ASP A 355 6.27 -18.38 8.93
N GLY A 356 5.22 -17.59 9.15
CA GLY A 356 4.00 -17.54 8.36
C GLY A 356 2.98 -18.63 8.67
N ARG A 357 3.24 -19.55 9.56
CA ARG A 357 2.23 -20.51 10.05
C ARG A 357 1.25 -19.78 10.98
N ILE A 358 -0.03 -19.83 10.66
CA ILE A 358 -1.06 -19.16 11.48
C ILE A 358 -1.24 -19.93 12.78
N THR A 359 -1.34 -19.20 13.90
CA THR A 359 -1.51 -19.77 15.24
C THR A 359 -2.95 -19.65 15.74
N THR A 360 -3.31 -20.48 16.74
CA THR A 360 -4.64 -20.48 17.35
C THR A 360 -4.90 -19.24 18.20
N GLU A 361 -3.85 -18.63 18.74
CA GLU A 361 -3.90 -17.47 19.62
C GLU A 361 -2.99 -16.34 19.13
N ALA A 362 -3.34 -15.12 19.53
CA ALA A 362 -2.63 -13.90 19.15
C ALA A 362 -1.15 -13.89 19.60
N ALA A 363 -0.89 -14.36 20.82
CA ALA A 363 0.45 -14.42 21.43
C ALA A 363 1.23 -15.69 21.11
N GLY A 364 0.69 -16.57 20.25
CA GLY A 364 1.28 -17.87 19.93
C GLY A 364 0.26 -18.99 19.91
N GLY A 365 0.35 -19.95 20.81
CA GLY A 365 -0.49 -21.15 20.80
C GLY A 365 -0.07 -22.17 19.75
N ASP A 366 -0.95 -23.13 19.48
CA ASP A 366 -0.70 -24.18 18.50
C ASP A 366 -0.77 -23.65 17.07
N VAL A 367 0.04 -24.22 16.20
CA VAL A 367 -0.03 -23.95 14.76
C VAL A 367 -1.33 -24.51 14.20
N ARG A 368 -2.07 -23.68 13.48
CA ARG A 368 -3.24 -24.15 12.72
C ARG A 368 -2.76 -24.79 11.43
N GLU A 369 -2.84 -26.11 11.42
CA GLU A 369 -2.40 -26.89 10.26
C GLU A 369 -3.02 -26.39 8.96
N ARG A 370 -2.20 -26.36 7.89
CA ARG A 370 -2.59 -26.01 6.53
C ARG A 370 -2.92 -24.53 6.32
N LEU A 371 -2.75 -23.65 7.34
CA LEU A 371 -3.04 -22.21 7.25
C LEU A 371 -1.76 -21.40 7.35
N TYR A 372 -1.54 -20.53 6.36
CA TYR A 372 -0.34 -19.72 6.24
C TYR A 372 -0.69 -18.27 5.92
N ALA A 373 0.23 -17.37 6.23
CA ALA A 373 0.16 -15.95 5.88
C ALA A 373 1.47 -15.49 5.27
N THR A 374 1.40 -14.56 4.32
CA THR A 374 2.56 -13.93 3.67
C THR A 374 2.35 -12.45 3.40
N GLY A 375 3.42 -11.74 3.08
CA GLY A 375 3.39 -10.32 2.75
C GLY A 375 2.91 -9.45 3.92
N TRP A 376 2.19 -8.39 3.61
CA TRP A 376 1.70 -7.46 4.64
C TRP A 376 0.63 -8.06 5.56
N ALA A 377 -0.08 -9.09 5.11
CA ALA A 377 -0.99 -9.82 5.99
C ALA A 377 -0.25 -10.51 7.15
N LYS A 378 1.00 -10.95 6.93
CA LYS A 378 1.86 -11.61 7.93
C LYS A 378 2.65 -10.63 8.80
N ARG A 379 3.27 -9.59 8.20
CA ARG A 379 4.26 -8.72 8.85
C ARG A 379 3.79 -7.30 9.09
N GLY A 380 2.55 -6.96 8.71
CA GLY A 380 2.09 -5.59 8.63
C GLY A 380 2.68 -4.84 7.41
N PRO A 381 2.34 -3.56 7.22
CA PRO A 381 2.74 -2.77 6.05
C PRO A 381 4.20 -2.29 6.16
N VAL A 382 5.14 -3.23 6.15
CA VAL A 382 6.58 -2.97 6.25
C VAL A 382 7.27 -3.55 5.02
N GLY A 383 8.18 -2.77 4.43
CA GLY A 383 8.97 -3.12 3.26
C GLY A 383 8.25 -2.88 1.93
N LEU A 384 9.05 -2.84 0.87
CA LEU A 384 8.61 -2.61 -0.51
C LEU A 384 8.21 -3.92 -1.21
N ILE A 385 7.74 -3.83 -2.46
CA ILE A 385 7.34 -4.99 -3.28
C ILE A 385 8.47 -6.01 -3.41
N GLY A 386 9.73 -5.56 -3.52
CA GLY A 386 10.91 -6.44 -3.59
C GLY A 386 11.06 -7.36 -2.37
N SER A 387 10.82 -6.85 -1.16
CA SER A 387 10.88 -7.64 0.07
C SER A 387 9.75 -8.68 0.18
N THR A 388 8.66 -8.47 -0.54
CA THR A 388 7.53 -9.41 -0.60
C THR A 388 7.94 -10.73 -1.27
N LYS A 389 8.84 -10.70 -2.25
CA LYS A 389 9.32 -11.90 -2.94
C LYS A 389 10.16 -12.79 -2.01
N SER A 390 11.04 -12.19 -1.20
CA SER A 390 11.84 -12.92 -0.21
C SER A 390 10.97 -13.54 0.89
N ASP A 391 9.97 -12.80 1.34
CA ASP A 391 8.99 -13.29 2.31
C ASP A 391 8.19 -14.47 1.74
N ALA A 392 7.66 -14.34 0.52
CA ALA A 392 6.96 -15.41 -0.17
C ALA A 392 7.80 -16.68 -0.31
N LEU A 393 9.10 -16.54 -0.63
CA LEU A 393 10.03 -17.66 -0.73
C LEU A 393 10.15 -18.43 0.59
N MET A 394 10.33 -17.73 1.71
CA MET A 394 10.41 -18.35 3.03
C MET A 394 9.13 -19.13 3.38
N ILE A 395 7.97 -18.49 3.17
CA ILE A 395 6.69 -19.11 3.53
C ILE A 395 6.37 -20.31 2.64
N VAL A 396 6.64 -20.22 1.36
CA VAL A 396 6.44 -21.35 0.43
C VAL A 396 7.36 -22.52 0.79
N THR A 397 8.59 -22.27 1.20
CA THR A 397 9.49 -23.32 1.68
C THR A 397 8.90 -24.04 2.89
N ASN A 398 8.42 -23.28 3.89
CA ASN A 398 7.76 -23.84 5.07
C ASN A 398 6.49 -24.64 4.72
N MET A 399 5.69 -24.15 3.76
CA MET A 399 4.50 -24.85 3.27
C MET A 399 4.86 -26.19 2.64
N LEU A 400 5.88 -26.24 1.80
CA LEU A 400 6.31 -27.46 1.12
C LEU A 400 6.87 -28.49 2.12
N GLU A 401 7.64 -28.05 3.12
CA GLU A 401 8.11 -28.92 4.20
C GLU A 401 6.95 -29.55 4.98
N ASP A 402 5.94 -28.76 5.32
CA ASP A 402 4.79 -29.25 6.07
C ASP A 402 3.91 -30.19 5.22
N LEU A 403 3.75 -29.89 3.92
CA LEU A 403 3.04 -30.77 2.99
C LEU A 403 3.79 -32.11 2.82
N ALA A 404 5.11 -32.09 2.70
CA ALA A 404 5.93 -33.32 2.63
C ALA A 404 5.74 -34.19 3.89
N LYS A 405 5.84 -33.60 5.08
CA LYS A 405 5.59 -34.32 6.36
C LYS A 405 4.16 -34.86 6.45
N ALA A 406 3.17 -34.13 5.94
CA ALA A 406 1.78 -34.57 5.92
C ALA A 406 1.59 -35.81 5.01
N VAL A 407 2.25 -35.86 3.87
CA VAL A 407 2.23 -37.00 2.93
C VAL A 407 2.94 -38.21 3.58
N GLU A 408 4.11 -38.00 4.16
CA GLU A 408 4.85 -39.07 4.89
C GLU A 408 4.04 -39.64 6.07
N GLY A 409 3.30 -38.80 6.78
CA GLY A 409 2.40 -39.18 7.87
C GLY A 409 1.08 -39.84 7.41
N GLY A 410 0.92 -40.11 6.10
CA GLY A 410 -0.27 -40.77 5.53
C GLY A 410 -1.50 -39.89 5.49
N ARG A 411 -1.39 -38.57 5.64
CA ARG A 411 -2.53 -37.64 5.47
C ARG A 411 -2.95 -37.65 4.01
N VAL A 412 -4.15 -38.11 3.78
CA VAL A 412 -4.78 -38.07 2.43
C VAL A 412 -5.27 -36.65 2.18
N ALA A 413 -5.00 -36.17 0.99
CA ALA A 413 -5.52 -34.90 0.55
C ALA A 413 -7.06 -34.91 0.52
N VAL A 414 -7.60 -33.75 0.69
CA VAL A 414 -9.00 -33.33 0.56
C VAL A 414 -9.56 -33.66 -0.83
N ASP A 415 -10.77 -33.25 -1.11
CA ASP A 415 -11.41 -33.39 -2.41
C ASP A 415 -10.47 -32.91 -3.55
N ARG A 416 -9.99 -33.85 -4.35
CA ARG A 416 -9.06 -33.57 -5.46
C ARG A 416 -9.78 -33.32 -6.80
N ASP A 417 -11.10 -33.19 -6.77
CA ASP A 417 -11.85 -32.82 -7.94
C ASP A 417 -11.56 -31.32 -8.28
N PRO A 418 -10.86 -31.04 -9.38
CA PRO A 418 -10.49 -29.68 -9.75
C PRO A 418 -11.69 -28.77 -10.02
N GLU A 419 -12.86 -29.35 -10.33
CA GLU A 419 -14.08 -28.60 -10.62
C GLU A 419 -14.92 -28.35 -9.36
N SER A 420 -14.53 -28.86 -8.19
CA SER A 420 -15.38 -28.76 -6.99
C SER A 420 -15.57 -27.33 -6.50
N ILE A 421 -14.57 -26.44 -6.71
CA ILE A 421 -14.70 -25.02 -6.38
C ILE A 421 -15.62 -24.28 -7.37
N ASP A 422 -15.52 -24.60 -8.66
CA ASP A 422 -16.36 -24.00 -9.69
C ASP A 422 -17.83 -24.33 -9.47
N ARG A 423 -18.13 -25.60 -9.11
CA ARG A 423 -19.49 -26.01 -8.74
C ARG A 423 -20.00 -25.28 -7.50
N LEU A 424 -19.17 -25.15 -6.45
CA LEU A 424 -19.56 -24.42 -5.26
C LEU A 424 -19.91 -22.96 -5.56
N LEU A 425 -19.07 -22.28 -6.34
CA LEU A 425 -19.31 -20.89 -6.74
C LEU A 425 -20.58 -20.76 -7.58
N ALA A 426 -20.80 -21.68 -8.52
CA ALA A 426 -22.00 -21.71 -9.35
C ALA A 426 -23.26 -21.94 -8.50
N GLU A 427 -23.24 -22.87 -7.53
CA GLU A 427 -24.35 -23.13 -6.60
C GLU A 427 -24.71 -21.89 -5.75
N ARG A 428 -23.70 -21.05 -5.45
CA ARG A 428 -23.89 -19.78 -4.73
C ARG A 428 -24.22 -18.60 -5.63
N GLY A 429 -24.32 -18.81 -6.94
CA GLY A 429 -24.61 -17.76 -7.93
C GLY A 429 -23.43 -16.79 -8.14
N VAL A 430 -22.22 -17.15 -7.72
CA VAL A 430 -21.02 -16.36 -7.92
C VAL A 430 -20.45 -16.64 -9.30
N LYS A 431 -20.13 -15.58 -10.04
CA LYS A 431 -19.51 -15.65 -11.37
C LYS A 431 -18.12 -15.02 -11.29
N PRO A 432 -17.07 -15.80 -11.06
CA PRO A 432 -15.73 -15.27 -10.97
C PRO A 432 -15.25 -14.72 -12.31
N ILE A 433 -14.37 -13.74 -12.24
CA ILE A 433 -13.63 -13.25 -13.40
C ILE A 433 -12.27 -13.97 -13.40
N ASP A 434 -12.01 -14.71 -14.45
CA ASP A 434 -10.75 -15.41 -14.66
C ASP A 434 -9.68 -14.52 -15.31
N PHE A 435 -8.52 -15.09 -15.61
CA PHE A 435 -7.44 -14.35 -16.24
C PHE A 435 -7.79 -13.86 -17.66
N ALA A 436 -8.58 -14.62 -18.42
CA ALA A 436 -9.04 -14.21 -19.74
C ALA A 436 -10.01 -13.03 -19.65
N GLY A 437 -10.90 -13.02 -18.65
CA GLY A 437 -11.78 -11.90 -18.34
C GLY A 437 -11.01 -10.65 -17.94
N TRP A 438 -9.97 -10.79 -17.08
CA TRP A 438 -9.08 -9.68 -16.76
C TRP A 438 -8.42 -9.08 -18.03
N LYS A 439 -7.92 -9.89 -18.94
CA LYS A 439 -7.30 -9.43 -20.20
C LYS A 439 -8.25 -8.58 -21.05
N LYS A 440 -9.55 -8.83 -21.00
CA LYS A 440 -10.53 -8.00 -21.71
C LYS A 440 -10.69 -6.63 -21.06
N VAL A 441 -10.69 -6.58 -19.72
CA VAL A 441 -10.71 -5.30 -18.98
C VAL A 441 -9.46 -4.49 -19.30
N ASP A 442 -8.26 -5.08 -19.22
CA ASP A 442 -6.99 -4.42 -19.55
C ASP A 442 -6.97 -3.91 -21.01
N ALA A 443 -7.42 -4.72 -21.95
CA ALA A 443 -7.49 -4.31 -23.36
C ALA A 443 -8.43 -3.12 -23.56
N PHE A 444 -9.54 -3.07 -22.86
CA PHE A 444 -10.45 -1.91 -22.88
C PHE A 444 -9.78 -0.67 -22.31
N GLU A 445 -9.15 -0.76 -21.13
CA GLU A 445 -8.42 0.35 -20.48
C GLU A 445 -7.31 0.91 -21.36
N ARG A 446 -6.55 0.03 -22.06
CA ARG A 446 -5.55 0.42 -23.06
C ARG A 446 -6.18 1.14 -24.25
N SER A 447 -7.32 0.63 -24.74
CA SER A 447 -8.02 1.25 -25.86
C SER A 447 -8.54 2.65 -25.53
N GLU A 448 -9.07 2.83 -24.31
CA GLU A 448 -9.53 4.14 -23.84
C GLU A 448 -8.35 5.10 -23.59
N GLY A 449 -7.27 4.62 -23.00
CA GLY A 449 -6.04 5.40 -22.83
C GLY A 449 -5.46 5.88 -24.16
N ALA A 450 -5.38 4.99 -25.15
CA ALA A 450 -4.86 5.32 -26.49
C ALA A 450 -5.64 6.43 -27.18
N LYS A 451 -6.95 6.57 -26.97
CA LYS A 451 -7.76 7.67 -27.51
C LYS A 451 -7.33 9.04 -26.98
N GLU A 452 -6.71 9.06 -25.80
CA GLU A 452 -6.24 10.26 -25.11
C GLU A 452 -4.71 10.38 -25.14
N GLY A 453 -4.00 9.52 -25.89
CA GLY A 453 -2.53 9.50 -25.96
C GLY A 453 -1.83 8.94 -24.72
N ARG A 454 -2.56 8.19 -23.90
CA ARG A 454 -2.07 7.54 -22.66
C ARG A 454 -1.93 6.02 -22.84
N GLU A 455 -1.11 5.39 -22.03
CA GLU A 455 -0.96 3.92 -22.07
C GLU A 455 -2.24 3.22 -21.60
N HIS A 456 -2.83 3.69 -20.51
CA HIS A 456 -4.06 3.17 -19.93
C HIS A 456 -4.97 4.31 -19.46
N LYS A 457 -6.26 3.99 -19.34
CA LYS A 457 -7.26 4.76 -18.59
C LYS A 457 -8.08 3.78 -17.77
N LYS A 458 -7.97 3.84 -16.45
CA LYS A 458 -8.63 2.88 -15.55
C LYS A 458 -10.15 2.93 -15.67
N VAL A 459 -10.77 1.77 -15.73
CA VAL A 459 -12.19 1.57 -15.43
C VAL A 459 -12.36 1.60 -13.90
N VAL A 460 -13.36 2.32 -13.41
CA VAL A 460 -13.63 2.49 -11.98
C VAL A 460 -14.82 1.68 -11.52
N GLU A 461 -15.87 1.59 -12.37
CA GLU A 461 -17.12 0.95 -12.02
C GLU A 461 -17.02 -0.58 -12.03
N PRO A 462 -17.27 -1.26 -10.88
CA PRO A 462 -17.14 -2.71 -10.80
C PRO A 462 -18.11 -3.44 -11.73
N ASP A 463 -19.30 -2.90 -11.97
CA ASP A 463 -20.27 -3.51 -12.90
C ASP A 463 -19.76 -3.44 -14.34
N GLN A 464 -19.14 -2.34 -14.75
CA GLN A 464 -18.49 -2.24 -16.06
C GLN A 464 -17.34 -3.24 -16.20
N MET A 465 -16.52 -3.43 -15.15
CA MET A 465 -15.47 -4.45 -15.17
C MET A 465 -16.05 -5.86 -15.37
N ARG A 466 -17.14 -6.20 -14.66
CA ARG A 466 -17.87 -7.47 -14.81
C ARG A 466 -18.40 -7.66 -16.22
N GLU A 467 -19.06 -6.64 -16.77
CA GLU A 467 -19.60 -6.68 -18.15
C GLU A 467 -18.49 -6.92 -19.17
N LEU A 468 -17.40 -6.16 -19.09
CA LEU A 468 -16.25 -6.31 -19.98
C LEU A 468 -15.60 -7.70 -19.87
N ALA A 469 -15.42 -8.19 -18.65
CA ALA A 469 -14.77 -9.48 -18.42
C ALA A 469 -15.59 -10.66 -18.97
N HIS A 470 -16.92 -10.58 -18.90
CA HIS A 470 -17.82 -11.65 -19.33
C HIS A 470 -18.34 -11.49 -20.77
N ALA A 471 -18.03 -10.36 -21.46
CA ALA A 471 -18.37 -10.18 -22.86
C ALA A 471 -17.60 -11.15 -23.77
#